data_dde62ba3595bdc315fa6f9bfa1347b3e
#
_entry.id   dde62ba3595bdc315fa6f9bfa1347b3e
#
_cell.length_a   1.000
_cell.length_b   1.000
_cell.length_c   1.000
_cell.angle_alpha   90.00
_cell.angle_beta   90.00
_cell.angle_gamma   90.00
#
_symmetry.space_group_name_H-M   'P 1'
#
loop_
_entity.id
_entity.type
_entity.pdbx_description
1 polymer ?
#
loop_
_entity_poly.entity_id
_entity_poly.type
_entity_poly.pdbx_seq_one_letter_code
_entity_poly.pdbx_strand_id
1 'polypeptide(L)'
;PDTLMGATYLAVAAEHPLAAAAAQSHPELQAFIAECKAGSVAEADMATMEKKGLPTGRFVINPLNGERLEVWVANYVLWGYGDGAVMAVPAHDERDFEFANKFGLPVKQVIELNDPQPYDPKTWHEWYGAKEHTRLINSGEFDGLDFQAAFDTIGAKLQSLGAGEPKTQY
;
A
#
# COMPACT_ATOMS: atom_id res chain seq x y z
N PRO A 1 -7.04 -7.29 -2.10
CA PRO A 1 -7.98 -6.20 -2.45
C PRO A 1 -8.96 -5.84 -1.32
N ASP A 2 -9.11 -6.71 -0.32
CA ASP A 2 -10.06 -6.51 0.78
C ASP A 2 -9.88 -5.18 1.54
N THR A 3 -8.65 -4.67 1.63
CA THR A 3 -8.32 -3.43 2.34
C THR A 3 -8.14 -2.22 1.42
N LEU A 4 -8.47 -2.33 0.15
CA LEU A 4 -8.16 -1.30 -0.84
C LEU A 4 -8.83 0.05 -0.55
N MET A 5 -9.98 0.07 0.14
CA MET A 5 -10.62 1.31 0.59
C MET A 5 -9.81 2.07 1.65
N GLY A 6 -8.83 1.40 2.27
CA GLY A 6 -7.88 2.00 3.22
C GLY A 6 -6.57 2.48 2.61
N ALA A 7 -6.43 2.42 1.28
CA ALA A 7 -5.22 2.90 0.61
C ALA A 7 -5.09 4.41 0.79
N THR A 8 -3.89 4.86 1.17
CA THR A 8 -3.61 6.28 1.40
C THR A 8 -2.47 6.83 0.55
N TYR A 9 -1.67 5.96 -0.06
CA TYR A 9 -0.63 6.33 -1.03
C TYR A 9 -0.30 5.14 -1.93
N LEU A 10 0.41 5.40 -3.02
CA LEU A 10 0.98 4.36 -3.88
C LEU A 10 2.49 4.35 -3.68
N ALA A 11 3.08 3.20 -3.41
CA ALA A 11 4.52 3.05 -3.32
C ALA A 11 5.03 2.27 -4.54
N VAL A 12 6.07 2.79 -5.19
CA VAL A 12 6.68 2.17 -6.37
C VAL A 12 8.15 1.88 -6.11
N ALA A 13 8.64 0.83 -6.74
CA ALA A 13 10.06 0.52 -6.74
C ALA A 13 10.85 1.58 -7.52
N ALA A 14 12.14 1.73 -7.19
CA ALA A 14 13.01 2.71 -7.86
C ALA A 14 13.11 2.46 -9.37
N GLU A 15 12.96 1.22 -9.81
CA GLU A 15 13.04 0.83 -11.23
C GLU A 15 11.72 1.04 -11.98
N HIS A 16 10.64 1.38 -11.28
CA HIS A 16 9.33 1.56 -11.90
C HIS A 16 9.33 2.74 -12.88
N PRO A 17 8.62 2.63 -14.04
CA PRO A 17 8.53 3.73 -15.00
C PRO A 17 8.01 5.05 -14.43
N LEU A 18 7.10 5.02 -13.48
CA LEU A 18 6.61 6.23 -12.81
C LEU A 18 7.71 6.94 -12.03
N ALA A 19 8.63 6.18 -11.42
CA ALA A 19 9.78 6.74 -10.73
C ALA A 19 10.71 7.45 -11.71
N ALA A 20 11.04 6.81 -12.81
CA ALA A 20 11.88 7.38 -13.86
C ALA A 20 11.27 8.65 -14.47
N ALA A 21 9.97 8.62 -14.76
CA ALA A 21 9.26 9.77 -15.32
C ALA A 21 9.25 10.98 -14.37
N ALA A 22 9.00 10.73 -13.08
CA ALA A 22 9.00 11.79 -12.06
C ALA A 22 10.40 12.36 -11.82
N ALA A 23 11.44 11.54 -11.94
CA ALA A 23 12.82 11.94 -11.70
C ALA A 23 13.38 12.87 -12.76
N GLN A 24 12.80 12.93 -13.96
CA GLN A 24 13.31 13.75 -15.07
C GLN A 24 13.48 15.22 -14.70
N SER A 25 12.64 15.75 -13.84
CA SER A 25 12.69 17.15 -13.40
C SER A 25 12.91 17.30 -11.88
N HIS A 26 13.41 16.23 -11.22
CA HIS A 26 13.53 16.19 -9.76
C HIS A 26 14.88 15.59 -9.33
N PRO A 27 15.94 16.44 -9.18
CA PRO A 27 17.31 15.94 -8.89
C PRO A 27 17.42 15.10 -7.63
N GLU A 28 16.71 15.44 -6.55
CA GLU A 28 16.71 14.65 -5.31
C GLU A 28 16.17 13.24 -5.54
N LEU A 29 15.12 13.13 -6.34
CA LEU A 29 14.53 11.85 -6.69
C LEU A 29 15.45 11.02 -7.57
N GLN A 30 16.17 11.65 -8.51
CA GLN A 30 17.19 10.97 -9.30
C GLN A 30 18.27 10.36 -8.42
N ALA A 31 18.77 11.13 -7.45
CA ALA A 31 19.80 10.67 -6.53
C ALA A 31 19.28 9.52 -5.64
N PHE A 32 18.05 9.63 -5.15
CA PHE A 32 17.44 8.57 -4.34
C PHE A 32 17.24 7.28 -5.12
N ILE A 33 16.77 7.36 -6.37
CA ILE A 33 16.61 6.21 -7.25
C ILE A 33 17.95 5.52 -7.51
N ALA A 34 18.99 6.30 -7.76
CA ALA A 34 20.34 5.76 -7.95
C ALA A 34 20.85 5.04 -6.70
N GLU A 35 20.60 5.61 -5.52
CA GLU A 35 20.93 4.97 -4.24
C GLU A 35 20.22 3.63 -4.07
N CYS A 36 18.91 3.57 -4.36
CA CYS A 36 18.14 2.34 -4.27
C CYS A 36 18.63 1.26 -5.25
N LYS A 37 18.97 1.65 -6.48
CA LYS A 37 19.46 0.72 -7.48
C LYS A 37 20.86 0.19 -7.18
N ALA A 38 21.69 0.98 -6.53
CA ALA A 38 23.04 0.59 -6.13
C ALA A 38 23.01 -0.38 -4.95
N GLY A 39 22.00 -0.30 -4.10
CA GLY A 39 21.81 -1.20 -2.96
C GLY A 39 21.04 -2.45 -3.37
N SER A 40 21.74 -3.57 -3.51
CA SER A 40 21.08 -4.87 -3.70
C SER A 40 20.60 -5.38 -2.35
N VAL A 41 19.30 -5.30 -2.09
CA VAL A 41 18.71 -5.75 -0.83
C VAL A 41 17.98 -7.07 -1.07
N ALA A 42 18.39 -8.13 -0.36
CA ALA A 42 17.64 -9.37 -0.33
C ALA A 42 16.29 -9.17 0.36
N GLU A 43 15.25 -9.87 -0.08
CA GLU A 43 13.91 -9.77 0.50
C GLU A 43 13.92 -9.97 2.02
N ALA A 44 14.76 -10.87 2.52
CA ALA A 44 14.90 -11.14 3.95
C ALA A 44 15.39 -9.92 4.75
N ASP A 45 16.15 -9.02 4.12
CA ASP A 45 16.70 -7.85 4.79
C ASP A 45 15.71 -6.68 4.82
N MET A 46 14.65 -6.73 4.02
CA MET A 46 13.69 -5.62 3.92
C MET A 46 12.88 -5.41 5.18
N ALA A 47 12.64 -6.46 5.95
CA ALA A 47 11.89 -6.37 7.21
C ALA A 47 12.62 -5.55 8.29
N THR A 48 13.97 -5.57 8.27
CA THR A 48 14.82 -4.88 9.25
C THR A 48 15.46 -3.60 8.72
N MET A 49 15.33 -3.35 7.41
CA MET A 49 15.92 -2.19 6.76
C MET A 49 15.17 -0.91 7.13
N GLU A 50 15.93 0.18 7.30
CA GLU A 50 15.32 1.50 7.47
C GLU A 50 14.48 1.85 6.23
N LYS A 51 13.21 2.16 6.44
CA LYS A 51 12.32 2.58 5.35
C LYS A 51 12.69 3.98 4.88
N LYS A 52 12.94 4.12 3.58
CA LYS A 52 13.24 5.40 2.94
C LYS A 52 12.36 5.60 1.73
N GLY A 53 11.99 6.82 1.46
CA GLY A 53 11.18 7.15 0.29
C GLY A 53 11.10 8.65 0.04
N LEU A 54 10.71 9.01 -1.17
CA LEU A 54 10.46 10.39 -1.57
C LEU A 54 9.15 10.47 -2.37
N PRO A 55 8.36 11.54 -2.17
CA PRO A 55 7.17 11.77 -2.98
C PRO A 55 7.57 12.20 -4.39
N THR A 56 6.75 11.80 -5.37
CA THR A 56 6.99 12.14 -6.77
C THR A 56 6.28 13.41 -7.22
N GLY A 57 5.31 13.89 -6.45
CA GLY A 57 4.40 14.97 -6.88
C GLY A 57 3.37 14.52 -7.91
N ARG A 58 3.30 13.24 -8.21
CA ARG A 58 2.33 12.64 -9.11
C ARG A 58 1.28 11.87 -8.32
N PHE A 59 0.10 11.70 -8.92
CA PHE A 59 -1.05 11.10 -8.24
C PHE A 59 -1.68 10.03 -9.11
N VAL A 60 -2.28 9.05 -8.45
CA VAL A 60 -3.15 8.05 -9.08
C VAL A 60 -4.52 8.11 -8.41
N ILE A 61 -5.51 7.49 -9.04
CA ILE A 61 -6.88 7.47 -8.53
C ILE A 61 -7.21 6.07 -8.05
N ASN A 62 -7.70 5.96 -6.81
CA ASN A 62 -8.24 4.70 -6.31
C ASN A 62 -9.55 4.41 -7.08
N PRO A 63 -9.62 3.30 -7.84
CA PRO A 63 -10.78 3.01 -8.68
C PRO A 63 -12.06 2.72 -7.89
N LEU A 64 -11.95 2.38 -6.61
CA LEU A 64 -13.11 2.05 -5.78
C LEU A 64 -13.82 3.26 -5.21
N ASN A 65 -13.09 4.34 -4.90
CA ASN A 65 -13.67 5.51 -4.21
C ASN A 65 -13.32 6.84 -4.87
N GLY A 66 -12.50 6.85 -5.92
CA GLY A 66 -12.10 8.07 -6.62
C GLY A 66 -11.10 8.95 -5.88
N GLU A 67 -10.55 8.51 -4.76
CA GLU A 67 -9.56 9.27 -4.00
C GLU A 67 -8.23 9.38 -4.78
N ARG A 68 -7.61 10.56 -4.70
CA ARG A 68 -6.27 10.79 -5.24
C ARG A 68 -5.24 10.32 -4.24
N LEU A 69 -4.30 9.50 -4.71
CA LEU A 69 -3.22 8.95 -3.90
C LEU A 69 -1.89 9.43 -4.47
N GLU A 70 -1.06 10.03 -3.63
CA GLU A 70 0.28 10.45 -4.06
C GLU A 70 1.17 9.23 -4.30
N VAL A 71 1.96 9.29 -5.37
CA VAL A 71 2.94 8.25 -5.71
C VAL A 71 4.26 8.56 -5.02
N TRP A 72 4.76 7.60 -4.25
CA TRP A 72 6.05 7.65 -3.57
C TRP A 72 7.00 6.62 -4.15
N VAL A 73 8.26 6.97 -4.32
CA VAL A 73 9.31 5.97 -4.55
C VAL A 73 9.78 5.50 -3.20
N ALA A 74 9.72 4.20 -2.95
CA ALA A 74 10.05 3.62 -1.66
C ALA A 74 11.02 2.45 -1.80
N ASN A 75 11.97 2.35 -0.87
CA ASN A 75 13.00 1.32 -0.91
C ASN A 75 12.53 -0.07 -0.46
N TYR A 76 11.31 -0.19 0.07
CA TYR A 76 10.78 -1.47 0.53
C TYR A 76 9.89 -2.18 -0.51
N VAL A 77 9.71 -1.58 -1.70
CA VAL A 77 8.96 -2.19 -2.80
C VAL A 77 9.94 -2.85 -3.75
N LEU A 78 9.76 -4.16 -3.99
CA LEU A 78 10.64 -4.93 -4.86
C LEU A 78 10.23 -4.82 -6.33
N TRP A 79 11.21 -4.52 -7.17
CA TRP A 79 11.07 -4.65 -8.62
C TRP A 79 11.12 -6.12 -9.01
N GLY A 80 10.23 -6.53 -9.91
CA GLY A 80 10.15 -7.93 -10.33
C GLY A 80 9.16 -8.75 -9.51
N TYR A 81 8.63 -8.21 -8.44
CA TYR A 81 7.52 -8.80 -7.68
C TYR A 81 6.25 -8.03 -7.99
N GLY A 82 5.30 -8.67 -8.66
CA GLY A 82 4.14 -7.97 -9.21
C GLY A 82 4.57 -6.93 -10.24
N ASP A 83 3.94 -5.80 -10.21
CA ASP A 83 4.20 -4.68 -11.12
C ASP A 83 5.21 -3.67 -10.56
N GLY A 84 5.86 -3.98 -9.45
CA GLY A 84 6.76 -3.05 -8.77
C GLY A 84 6.04 -1.85 -8.16
N ALA A 85 4.77 -1.99 -7.86
CA ALA A 85 3.92 -0.96 -7.26
C ALA A 85 2.92 -1.59 -6.31
N VAL A 86 2.67 -0.93 -5.20
CA VAL A 86 1.66 -1.37 -4.22
C VAL A 86 0.78 -0.21 -3.82
N MET A 87 -0.52 -0.45 -3.76
CA MET A 87 -1.44 0.47 -3.10
C MET A 87 -1.29 0.26 -1.60
N ALA A 88 -0.68 1.23 -0.94
CA ALA A 88 -0.31 1.09 0.46
C ALA A 88 -1.51 1.29 1.38
N VAL A 89 -1.66 0.38 2.33
CA VAL A 89 -2.72 0.39 3.34
C VAL A 89 -2.07 0.39 4.73
N PRO A 90 -1.64 1.55 5.22
CA PRO A 90 -0.87 1.64 6.46
C PRO A 90 -1.58 1.06 7.68
N ALA A 91 -2.91 1.14 7.71
CA ALA A 91 -3.66 0.65 8.86
C ALA A 91 -3.55 -0.87 9.06
N HIS A 92 -3.28 -1.63 8.00
CA HIS A 92 -3.39 -3.10 8.01
C HIS A 92 -2.17 -3.82 7.41
N ASP A 93 -1.11 -3.10 7.10
CA ASP A 93 0.18 -3.66 6.67
C ASP A 93 1.30 -3.02 7.48
N GLU A 94 2.08 -3.83 8.17
CA GLU A 94 3.11 -3.33 9.10
C GLU A 94 4.19 -2.49 8.40
N ARG A 95 4.60 -2.87 7.20
CA ARG A 95 5.61 -2.11 6.43
C ARG A 95 5.08 -0.76 6.02
N ASP A 96 3.86 -0.72 5.53
CA ASP A 96 3.18 0.52 5.16
C ASP A 96 2.92 1.39 6.39
N PHE A 97 2.60 0.77 7.53
CA PHE A 97 2.39 1.46 8.81
C PHE A 97 3.67 2.18 9.26
N GLU A 98 4.81 1.49 9.23
CA GLU A 98 6.10 2.09 9.59
C GLU A 98 6.43 3.27 8.67
N PHE A 99 6.27 3.09 7.37
CA PHE A 99 6.54 4.12 6.37
C PHE A 99 5.62 5.33 6.56
N ALA A 100 4.32 5.11 6.72
CA ALA A 100 3.35 6.19 6.89
C ALA A 100 3.62 6.99 8.17
N ASN A 101 3.95 6.32 9.28
CA ASN A 101 4.27 7.01 10.52
C ASN A 101 5.58 7.80 10.42
N LYS A 102 6.57 7.28 9.70
CA LYS A 102 7.83 7.98 9.48
C LYS A 102 7.66 9.26 8.67
N PHE A 103 6.82 9.23 7.63
CA PHE A 103 6.67 10.34 6.69
C PHE A 103 5.37 11.13 6.89
N GLY A 104 4.63 10.89 7.96
CA GLY A 104 3.42 11.63 8.28
C GLY A 104 2.26 11.41 7.31
N LEU A 105 2.18 10.23 6.70
CA LEU A 105 1.10 9.89 5.78
C LEU A 105 -0.14 9.40 6.51
N PRO A 106 -1.35 9.57 5.93
CA PRO A 106 -2.58 9.15 6.58
C PRO A 106 -2.65 7.65 6.83
N VAL A 107 -3.24 7.25 7.96
CA VAL A 107 -3.54 5.87 8.33
C VAL A 107 -5.05 5.76 8.48
N LYS A 108 -5.68 4.99 7.61
CA LYS A 108 -7.15 4.85 7.54
C LYS A 108 -7.57 3.43 7.88
N GLN A 109 -8.14 3.24 9.05
CA GLN A 109 -8.66 1.93 9.47
C GLN A 109 -9.86 1.52 8.62
N VAL A 110 -9.80 0.32 8.04
CA VAL A 110 -10.90 -0.27 7.27
C VAL A 110 -11.24 -1.70 7.71
N ILE A 111 -10.54 -2.21 8.72
CA ILE A 111 -10.82 -3.53 9.32
C ILE A 111 -10.92 -3.35 10.83
N GLU A 112 -11.92 -4.00 11.43
CA GLU A 112 -12.00 -4.16 12.89
C GLU A 112 -12.24 -5.63 13.22
N LEU A 113 -11.90 -6.02 14.44
CA LEU A 113 -12.27 -7.35 14.95
C LEU A 113 -13.78 -7.40 15.17
N ASN A 114 -14.37 -8.61 15.07
CA ASN A 114 -15.79 -8.83 15.40
C ASN A 114 -16.11 -8.46 16.86
N ASP A 115 -15.11 -8.55 17.74
CA ASP A 115 -15.12 -7.96 19.08
C ASP A 115 -14.21 -6.74 19.06
N PRO A 116 -14.75 -5.52 18.81
CA PRO A 116 -13.93 -4.36 18.47
C PRO A 116 -12.96 -3.98 19.58
N GLN A 117 -11.71 -3.68 19.15
CA GLN A 117 -10.65 -3.18 20.01
C GLN A 117 -10.27 -1.76 19.55
N PRO A 118 -9.76 -0.91 20.46
CA PRO A 118 -9.28 0.42 20.09
C PRO A 118 -8.15 0.34 19.05
N TYR A 119 -8.21 1.19 18.02
CA TYR A 119 -7.16 1.32 17.02
C TYR A 119 -6.27 2.52 17.33
N ASP A 120 -4.95 2.28 17.45
CA ASP A 120 -3.96 3.34 17.64
C ASP A 120 -3.14 3.50 16.36
N PRO A 121 -3.24 4.64 15.65
CA PRO A 121 -2.46 4.85 14.41
C PRO A 121 -0.98 5.09 14.65
N LYS A 122 -0.51 5.07 15.88
CA LYS A 122 0.90 5.30 16.22
C LYS A 122 1.63 4.08 16.70
N THR A 123 0.92 3.03 17.09
CA THR A 123 1.50 1.80 17.65
C THR A 123 0.92 0.58 16.95
N TRP A 124 1.78 -0.20 16.30
CA TRP A 124 1.35 -1.41 15.61
C TRP A 124 0.91 -2.49 16.60
N HIS A 125 -0.20 -3.13 16.27
CA HIS A 125 -0.67 -4.32 16.97
C HIS A 125 -0.91 -5.45 15.96
N GLU A 126 -0.64 -6.68 16.37
CA GLU A 126 -0.74 -7.86 15.49
C GLU A 126 -2.10 -8.02 14.82
N TRP A 127 -3.20 -7.68 15.52
CA TRP A 127 -4.53 -7.84 14.96
C TRP A 127 -4.81 -6.88 13.78
N TYR A 128 -4.00 -5.83 13.60
CA TYR A 128 -4.17 -4.89 12.46
C TYR A 128 -4.03 -5.62 11.13
N GLY A 129 -3.20 -6.67 11.07
CA GLY A 129 -3.04 -7.51 9.89
C GLY A 129 -3.90 -8.77 9.87
N ALA A 130 -4.81 -8.93 10.83
CA ALA A 130 -5.63 -10.13 10.93
C ALA A 130 -6.63 -10.25 9.78
N LYS A 131 -6.90 -11.49 9.36
CA LYS A 131 -7.88 -11.82 8.32
C LYS A 131 -9.06 -12.62 8.87
N GLU A 132 -8.89 -13.23 10.03
CA GLU A 132 -9.93 -14.03 10.68
C GLU A 132 -10.61 -13.23 11.77
N HIS A 133 -11.90 -13.47 11.96
CA HIS A 133 -12.72 -12.81 12.99
C HIS A 133 -12.75 -11.28 12.82
N THR A 134 -12.74 -10.84 11.57
CA THR A 134 -12.71 -9.42 11.20
C THR A 134 -13.87 -9.07 10.28
N ARG A 135 -14.15 -7.76 10.19
CA ARG A 135 -15.11 -7.21 9.24
C ARG A 135 -14.62 -5.88 8.72
N LEU A 136 -15.09 -5.49 7.54
CA LEU A 136 -14.78 -4.18 6.97
C LEU A 136 -15.58 -3.07 7.64
N ILE A 137 -14.91 -1.94 7.82
CA ILE A 137 -15.49 -0.66 8.24
C ILE A 137 -14.93 0.44 7.33
N ASN A 138 -15.56 1.60 7.31
CA ASN A 138 -15.11 2.77 6.51
C ASN A 138 -14.88 2.42 5.02
N SER A 139 -15.58 1.44 4.53
CA SER A 139 -15.43 0.90 3.16
C SER A 139 -16.71 1.01 2.33
N GLY A 140 -17.63 1.90 2.72
CA GLY A 140 -18.86 2.19 1.99
C GLY A 140 -19.73 0.95 1.81
N GLU A 141 -20.01 0.61 0.55
CA GLU A 141 -20.85 -0.55 0.21
C GLU A 141 -20.30 -1.90 0.68
N PHE A 142 -19.01 -1.96 1.03
CA PHE A 142 -18.36 -3.18 1.48
C PHE A 142 -18.33 -3.35 3.00
N ASP A 143 -18.87 -2.41 3.75
CA ASP A 143 -18.92 -2.48 5.22
C ASP A 143 -19.61 -3.75 5.71
N GLY A 144 -19.06 -4.34 6.76
CA GLY A 144 -19.61 -5.55 7.38
C GLY A 144 -19.19 -6.87 6.77
N LEU A 145 -18.52 -6.86 5.61
CA LEU A 145 -18.04 -8.08 4.96
C LEU A 145 -16.84 -8.65 5.73
N ASP A 146 -16.78 -9.98 5.83
CA ASP A 146 -15.58 -10.67 6.31
C ASP A 146 -14.48 -10.65 5.25
N PHE A 147 -13.29 -11.15 5.59
CA PHE A 147 -12.14 -11.16 4.67
C PHE A 147 -12.46 -11.84 3.34
N GLN A 148 -13.03 -13.04 3.37
CA GLN A 148 -13.28 -13.80 2.13
C GLN A 148 -14.33 -13.13 1.26
N ALA A 149 -15.43 -12.69 1.87
CA ALA A 149 -16.49 -11.98 1.15
C ALA A 149 -15.99 -10.65 0.57
N ALA A 150 -15.18 -9.92 1.32
CA ALA A 150 -14.56 -8.68 0.86
C ALA A 150 -13.59 -8.93 -0.28
N PHE A 151 -12.73 -9.93 -0.15
CA PHE A 151 -11.78 -10.33 -1.18
C PHE A 151 -12.49 -10.62 -2.51
N ASP A 152 -13.54 -11.44 -2.45
CA ASP A 152 -14.30 -11.84 -3.64
C ASP A 152 -15.09 -10.67 -4.22
N THR A 153 -15.79 -9.91 -3.38
CA THR A 153 -16.66 -8.82 -3.81
C THR A 153 -15.87 -7.64 -4.39
N ILE A 154 -14.81 -7.22 -3.72
CA ILE A 154 -13.96 -6.13 -4.19
C ILE A 154 -13.18 -6.57 -5.43
N GLY A 155 -12.68 -7.79 -5.46
CA GLY A 155 -12.04 -8.36 -6.64
C GLY A 155 -12.94 -8.36 -7.86
N ALA A 156 -14.19 -8.79 -7.70
CA ALA A 156 -15.20 -8.77 -8.77
C ALA A 156 -15.52 -7.34 -9.21
N LYS A 157 -15.61 -6.39 -8.29
CA LYS A 157 -15.83 -4.97 -8.59
C LYS A 157 -14.68 -4.40 -9.42
N LEU A 158 -13.44 -4.64 -9.04
CA LEU A 158 -12.27 -4.20 -9.78
C LEU A 158 -12.24 -4.78 -11.18
N GLN A 159 -12.57 -6.06 -11.33
CA GLN A 159 -12.63 -6.73 -12.62
C GLN A 159 -13.74 -6.11 -13.49
N SER A 160 -14.91 -5.83 -12.92
CA SER A 160 -16.02 -5.19 -13.65
C SER A 160 -15.68 -3.78 -14.12
N LEU A 161 -14.82 -3.06 -13.38
CA LEU A 161 -14.35 -1.74 -13.75
C LEU A 161 -13.16 -1.77 -14.72
N GLY A 162 -12.64 -2.95 -15.06
CA GLY A 162 -11.43 -3.08 -15.87
C GLY A 162 -10.17 -2.60 -15.16
N ALA A 163 -10.20 -2.48 -13.83
CA ALA A 163 -9.11 -1.92 -13.02
C ALA A 163 -8.22 -2.98 -12.38
N GLY A 164 -8.56 -4.25 -12.49
CA GLY A 164 -7.76 -5.34 -11.94
C GLY A 164 -8.36 -6.71 -12.24
N GLU A 165 -7.56 -7.73 -12.03
CA GLU A 165 -7.97 -9.13 -12.16
C GLU A 165 -7.21 -9.98 -11.13
N PRO A 166 -7.76 -11.13 -10.72
CA PRO A 166 -7.03 -12.03 -9.84
C PRO A 166 -5.77 -12.55 -10.52
N LYS A 167 -4.65 -12.52 -9.79
CA LYS A 167 -3.37 -13.02 -10.28
C LYS A 167 -2.64 -13.77 -9.18
N THR A 168 -2.22 -15.00 -9.47
CA THR A 168 -1.41 -15.78 -8.54
C THR A 168 0.06 -15.53 -8.81
N GLN A 169 0.81 -15.22 -7.75
CA GLN A 169 2.26 -15.05 -7.79
C GLN A 169 2.93 -16.25 -7.12
N TYR A 170 3.98 -16.77 -7.74
CA TYR A 170 4.76 -17.89 -7.24
C TYR A 170 6.15 -17.46 -6.83
#